data_0df7ee6883b4d7ce02086552e370c8c4
#
_entry.id   0df7ee6883b4d7ce02086552e370c8c4
#
_cell.length_a   1.000
_cell.length_b   1.000
_cell.length_c   1.000
_cell.angle_alpha   90.00
_cell.angle_beta   90.00
_cell.angle_gamma   90.00
#
_symmetry.space_group_name_H-M   'P 1'
#
loop_
_entity.id
_entity.type
_entity.pdbx_description
1 polymer ?
#
loop_
_entity_poly.entity_id
_entity_poly.type
_entity_poly.pdbx_seq_one_letter_code
_entity_poly.pdbx_strand_id
1 'polypeptide(L)'
;TLRPRVEHAQILDPADLPRFAALGVIASMQPTHATSDMPWAQARVGADRLRGAYAWRQLTASGAALAFGSDFPVERVEPLPGLYAAVTRQDAQGEPEGGWLPKERLGLAEALAGFT
;
A
#
# COMPACT_ATOMS: atom_id res chain seq x y z
N THR A 1 -23.03 -6.01 11.05
CA THR A 1 -22.47 -4.75 10.55
C THR A 1 -21.71 -5.01 9.27
N LEU A 2 -21.94 -4.22 8.22
CA LEU A 2 -21.17 -4.30 6.98
C LEU A 2 -19.72 -3.86 7.23
N ARG A 3 -18.80 -4.56 6.58
CA ARG A 3 -17.38 -4.19 6.56
C ARG A 3 -16.98 -3.88 5.10
N PRO A 4 -17.34 -2.69 4.59
CA PRO A 4 -17.02 -2.33 3.22
C PRO A 4 -15.53 -2.25 3.00
N ARG A 5 -15.06 -2.57 1.79
CA ARG A 5 -13.67 -2.43 1.44
C ARG A 5 -13.51 -1.90 0.03
N VAL A 6 -12.39 -1.23 -0.19
CA VAL A 6 -11.96 -0.77 -1.52
C VAL A 6 -10.75 -1.61 -1.92
N GLU A 7 -10.89 -2.32 -3.03
CA GLU A 7 -9.80 -3.13 -3.57
C GLU A 7 -8.77 -2.23 -4.24
N HIS A 8 -7.52 -2.60 -4.07
CA HIS A 8 -6.31 -1.94 -4.57
C HIS A 8 -6.02 -0.60 -3.91
N ALA A 9 -6.93 0.37 -3.90
CA ALA A 9 -6.77 1.69 -3.29
C ALA A 9 -5.40 2.35 -3.62
N GLN A 10 -4.92 2.15 -4.86
CA GLN A 10 -3.54 2.44 -5.26
C GLN A 10 -3.22 3.92 -5.28
N ILE A 11 -4.12 4.72 -5.86
CA ILE A 11 -3.95 6.17 -5.97
C ILE A 11 -5.20 6.83 -5.39
N LEU A 12 -5.04 7.45 -4.24
CA LEU A 12 -6.13 8.11 -3.52
C LEU A 12 -5.94 9.63 -3.54
N ASP A 13 -7.04 10.36 -3.55
CA ASP A 13 -6.97 11.77 -3.21
C ASP A 13 -6.58 11.89 -1.72
N PRO A 14 -5.56 12.68 -1.35
CA PRO A 14 -5.20 12.88 0.05
C PRO A 14 -6.37 13.32 0.94
N ALA A 15 -7.35 14.06 0.40
CA ALA A 15 -8.55 14.46 1.12
C ALA A 15 -9.46 13.27 1.50
N ASP A 16 -9.37 12.15 0.76
CA ASP A 16 -10.18 10.95 1.02
C ASP A 16 -9.53 9.97 2.02
N LEU A 17 -8.23 10.10 2.30
CA LEU A 17 -7.53 9.19 3.21
C LEU A 17 -8.20 9.09 4.60
N PRO A 18 -8.57 10.20 5.28
CA PRO A 18 -9.23 10.11 6.58
C PRO A 18 -10.63 9.50 6.52
N ARG A 19 -11.26 9.50 5.34
CA ARG A 19 -12.61 8.96 5.16
C ARG A 19 -12.65 7.43 5.30
N PHE A 20 -11.56 6.73 5.01
CA PHE A 20 -11.48 5.29 5.24
C PHE A 20 -11.76 4.95 6.70
N ALA A 21 -11.07 5.60 7.62
CA ALA A 21 -11.30 5.40 9.06
C ALA A 21 -12.70 5.86 9.49
N ALA A 22 -13.11 7.06 9.06
CA ALA A 22 -14.40 7.65 9.46
C ALA A 22 -15.60 6.81 9.02
N LEU A 23 -15.51 6.13 7.87
CA LEU A 23 -16.57 5.30 7.32
C LEU A 23 -16.38 3.80 7.62
N GLY A 24 -15.32 3.42 8.31
CA GLY A 24 -15.00 2.02 8.59
C GLY A 24 -14.68 1.19 7.34
N VAL A 25 -14.15 1.84 6.29
CA VAL A 25 -13.77 1.18 5.03
C VAL A 25 -12.39 0.56 5.18
N ILE A 26 -12.25 -0.69 4.76
CA ILE A 26 -10.97 -1.40 4.72
C ILE A 26 -10.27 -1.08 3.39
N ALA A 27 -9.02 -0.69 3.44
CA ALA A 27 -8.17 -0.60 2.25
C ALA A 27 -7.53 -1.96 1.98
N SER A 28 -8.00 -2.65 0.94
CA SER A 28 -7.52 -3.97 0.53
C SER A 28 -6.48 -3.79 -0.56
N MET A 29 -5.21 -3.96 -0.20
CA MET A 29 -4.08 -3.52 -1.04
C MET A 29 -3.05 -4.63 -1.25
N GLN A 30 -2.17 -4.42 -2.22
CA GLN A 30 -1.13 -5.37 -2.58
C GLN A 30 0.24 -4.67 -2.52
N PRO A 31 1.05 -4.96 -1.49
CA PRO A 31 2.33 -4.28 -1.36
C PRO A 31 3.28 -4.48 -2.54
N THR A 32 3.25 -5.64 -3.19
CA THR A 32 4.06 -5.91 -4.39
C THR A 32 3.62 -5.09 -5.59
N HIS A 33 2.33 -4.69 -5.69
CA HIS A 33 1.90 -3.76 -6.74
C HIS A 33 2.66 -2.42 -6.67
N ALA A 34 2.96 -1.93 -5.47
CA ALA A 34 3.72 -0.68 -5.32
C ALA A 34 5.10 -0.79 -5.96
N THR A 35 5.81 -1.89 -5.72
CA THR A 35 7.16 -2.09 -6.27
C THR A 35 7.14 -2.46 -7.75
N SER A 36 6.09 -3.11 -8.23
CA SER A 36 5.89 -3.37 -9.66
C SER A 36 5.56 -2.09 -10.44
N ASP A 37 4.81 -1.17 -9.82
CA ASP A 37 4.34 0.06 -10.48
C ASP A 37 5.32 1.24 -10.38
N MET A 38 6.19 1.26 -9.37
CA MET A 38 7.10 2.40 -9.12
C MET A 38 7.91 2.86 -10.33
N PRO A 39 8.35 2.00 -11.28
CA PRO A 39 9.15 2.46 -12.42
C PRO A 39 8.39 3.41 -13.36
N TRP A 40 7.06 3.34 -13.38
CA TRP A 40 6.23 4.12 -14.32
C TRP A 40 5.12 4.94 -13.64
N ALA A 41 4.87 4.74 -12.35
CA ALA A 41 3.73 5.38 -11.66
C ALA A 41 3.75 6.91 -11.80
N GLN A 42 4.89 7.55 -11.56
CA GLN A 42 5.01 9.00 -11.64
C GLN A 42 4.73 9.52 -13.06
N ALA A 43 5.20 8.82 -14.09
CA ALA A 43 4.97 9.21 -15.48
C ALA A 43 3.48 9.11 -15.86
N ARG A 44 2.72 8.22 -15.21
CA ARG A 44 1.29 8.01 -15.48
C ARG A 44 0.39 8.97 -14.73
N VAL A 45 0.67 9.24 -13.46
CA VAL A 45 -0.25 10.01 -12.61
C VAL A 45 0.25 11.41 -12.26
N GLY A 46 1.52 11.70 -12.51
CA GLY A 46 2.16 12.96 -12.15
C GLY A 46 2.60 13.00 -10.68
N ALA A 47 3.57 13.86 -10.38
CA ALA A 47 4.20 13.95 -9.05
C ALA A 47 3.20 14.30 -7.94
N ASP A 48 2.23 15.16 -8.22
CA ASP A 48 1.27 15.60 -7.20
C ASP A 48 0.38 14.47 -6.69
N ARG A 49 -0.04 13.55 -7.57
CA ARG A 49 -0.89 12.43 -7.18
C ARG A 49 -0.14 11.34 -6.44
N LEU A 50 1.19 11.32 -6.50
CA LEU A 50 1.99 10.38 -5.71
C LEU A 50 1.83 10.59 -4.20
N ARG A 51 1.33 11.73 -3.74
CA ARG A 51 1.02 11.97 -2.33
C ARG A 51 -0.03 11.02 -1.75
N GLY A 52 -0.90 10.48 -2.61
CA GLY A 52 -1.90 9.49 -2.23
C GLY A 52 -1.62 8.10 -2.82
N ALA A 53 -0.41 7.86 -3.36
CA ALA A 53 -0.04 6.60 -3.98
C ALA A 53 0.46 5.58 -2.95
N TYR A 54 -0.20 4.42 -2.89
CA TYR A 54 0.18 3.33 -1.97
C TYR A 54 0.40 3.88 -0.56
N ALA A 55 -0.57 4.66 -0.07
CA ALA A 55 -0.46 5.51 1.12
C ALA A 55 -0.71 4.73 2.42
N TRP A 56 0.00 3.61 2.61
CA TRP A 56 -0.24 2.70 3.74
C TRP A 56 -0.02 3.36 5.08
N ARG A 57 1.06 4.13 5.23
CA ARG A 57 1.35 4.85 6.49
C ARG A 57 0.29 5.89 6.81
N GLN A 58 -0.13 6.66 5.80
CA GLN A 58 -1.18 7.67 5.99
C GLN A 58 -2.51 7.03 6.35
N LEU A 59 -2.90 5.93 5.69
CA LEU A 59 -4.10 5.17 6.01
C LEU A 59 -4.05 4.63 7.44
N THR A 60 -2.95 3.97 7.83
CA THR A 60 -2.77 3.45 9.20
C THR A 60 -2.81 4.57 10.23
N ALA A 61 -2.13 5.68 9.97
CA ALA A 61 -2.11 6.84 10.87
C ALA A 61 -3.50 7.48 11.04
N SER A 62 -4.37 7.40 10.02
CA SER A 62 -5.76 7.86 10.14
C SER A 62 -6.65 6.90 10.93
N GLY A 63 -6.18 5.69 11.26
CA GLY A 63 -6.95 4.64 11.93
C GLY A 63 -7.71 3.71 10.96
N ALA A 64 -7.43 3.79 9.65
CA ALA A 64 -8.03 2.89 8.68
C ALA A 64 -7.44 1.47 8.81
N ALA A 65 -8.30 0.47 8.62
CA ALA A 65 -7.85 -0.91 8.55
C ALA A 65 -7.25 -1.21 7.17
N LEU A 66 -6.09 -1.86 7.16
CA LEU A 66 -5.46 -2.40 5.96
C LEU A 66 -5.70 -3.91 5.88
N ALA A 67 -5.90 -4.42 4.67
CA ALA A 67 -5.84 -5.84 4.37
C ALA A 67 -4.89 -6.04 3.19
N PHE A 68 -3.93 -6.92 3.34
CA PHE A 68 -2.91 -7.17 2.32
C PHE A 68 -3.07 -8.54 1.65
N GLY A 69 -2.69 -8.60 0.39
CA GLY A 69 -2.65 -9.80 -0.41
C GLY A 69 -1.76 -9.61 -1.62
N SER A 70 -1.80 -10.55 -2.56
CA SER A 70 -0.99 -10.53 -3.78
C SER A 70 -1.80 -10.29 -5.06
N ASP A 71 -3.12 -10.39 -4.97
CA ASP A 71 -3.98 -10.39 -6.16
C ASP A 71 -3.56 -11.49 -7.16
N PHE A 72 -3.16 -12.65 -6.60
CA PHE A 72 -2.75 -13.81 -7.43
C PHE A 72 -3.83 -14.13 -8.49
N PRO A 73 -3.45 -14.33 -9.77
CA PRO A 73 -2.09 -14.54 -10.30
C PRO A 73 -1.37 -13.28 -10.80
N VAL A 74 -1.85 -12.08 -10.49
CA VAL A 74 -1.20 -10.83 -10.91
C VAL A 74 0.21 -10.73 -10.31
N GLU A 75 0.33 -10.96 -9.01
CA GLU A 75 1.60 -11.14 -8.32
C GLU A 75 1.73 -12.58 -7.82
N ARG A 76 2.91 -12.93 -7.33
CA ARG A 76 3.16 -14.25 -6.75
C ARG A 76 2.33 -14.44 -5.48
N VAL A 77 1.88 -15.67 -5.24
CA VAL A 77 1.01 -16.01 -4.10
C VAL A 77 1.71 -15.92 -2.75
N GLU A 78 3.04 -16.04 -2.72
CA GLU A 78 3.82 -16.05 -1.50
C GLU A 78 3.72 -14.70 -0.76
N PRO A 79 3.43 -14.69 0.56
CA PRO A 79 3.24 -13.44 1.30
C PRO A 79 4.55 -12.71 1.64
N LEU A 80 5.68 -13.41 1.70
CA LEU A 80 6.97 -12.82 2.11
C LEU A 80 7.44 -11.67 1.21
N PRO A 81 7.36 -11.75 -0.14
CA PRO A 81 7.65 -10.60 -1.00
C PRO A 81 6.78 -9.39 -0.70
N GLY A 82 5.50 -9.61 -0.42
CA GLY A 82 4.59 -8.52 -0.03
C GLY A 82 4.95 -7.91 1.31
N LEU A 83 5.31 -8.72 2.29
CA LEU A 83 5.78 -8.26 3.59
C LEU A 83 7.07 -7.43 3.45
N TYR A 84 8.02 -7.91 2.65
CA TYR A 84 9.25 -7.18 2.35
C TYR A 84 8.94 -5.82 1.71
N ALA A 85 8.10 -5.79 0.68
CA ALA A 85 7.71 -4.55 0.01
C ALA A 85 7.00 -3.57 0.97
N ALA A 86 6.15 -4.04 1.88
CA ALA A 86 5.46 -3.20 2.86
C ALA A 86 6.42 -2.52 3.83
N VAL A 87 7.49 -3.21 4.23
CA VAL A 87 8.47 -2.71 5.21
C VAL A 87 9.55 -1.85 4.55
N THR A 88 10.00 -2.21 3.35
CA THR A 88 11.16 -1.57 2.71
C THR A 88 10.78 -0.61 1.59
N ARG A 89 9.66 -0.83 0.90
CA ARG A 89 9.30 -0.12 -0.33
C ARG A 89 10.33 -0.33 -1.45
N GLN A 90 10.98 -1.49 -1.43
CA GLN A 90 12.00 -1.90 -2.40
C GLN A 90 11.53 -3.13 -3.18
N ASP A 91 12.03 -3.28 -4.39
CA ASP A 91 11.85 -4.50 -5.16
C ASP A 91 12.73 -5.66 -4.64
N ALA A 92 12.66 -6.81 -5.32
CA ALA A 92 13.42 -8.00 -4.93
C ALA A 92 14.95 -7.83 -5.05
N GLN A 93 15.43 -6.79 -5.76
CA GLN A 93 16.83 -6.43 -5.89
C GLN A 93 17.29 -5.43 -4.82
N GLY A 94 16.39 -4.97 -3.95
CA GLY A 94 16.67 -3.97 -2.93
C GLY A 94 16.66 -2.52 -3.45
N GLU A 95 16.02 -2.29 -4.60
CA GLU A 95 15.94 -0.96 -5.21
C GLU A 95 14.54 -0.33 -5.08
N PRO A 96 14.43 1.01 -5.04
CA PRO A 96 15.53 1.97 -4.89
C PRO A 96 16.09 2.00 -3.46
N GLU A 97 17.34 2.41 -3.32
CA GLU A 97 17.94 2.58 -1.99
C GLU A 97 17.06 3.47 -1.11
N GLY A 98 16.78 3.02 0.12
CA GLY A 98 15.87 3.69 1.06
C GLY A 98 14.38 3.49 0.78
N GLY A 99 14.01 2.91 -0.34
CA GLY A 99 12.62 2.62 -0.71
C GLY A 99 11.93 3.72 -1.51
N TRP A 100 11.01 3.32 -2.39
CA TRP A 100 10.15 4.25 -3.13
C TRP A 100 9.06 4.83 -2.23
N LEU A 101 8.92 6.17 -2.22
CA LEU A 101 8.02 6.88 -1.28
C LEU A 101 8.24 6.40 0.17
N PRO A 102 9.45 6.55 0.73
CA PRO A 102 9.86 5.86 1.96
C PRO A 102 9.06 6.27 3.21
N LYS A 103 8.35 7.39 3.16
CA LYS A 103 7.44 7.83 4.24
C LYS A 103 6.25 6.89 4.42
N GLU A 104 5.92 6.10 3.40
CA GLU A 104 4.81 5.15 3.42
C GLU A 104 5.21 3.75 3.91
N ARG A 105 6.47 3.55 4.32
CA ARG A 105 6.91 2.28 4.90
C ARG A 105 6.14 1.96 6.18
N LEU A 106 5.81 0.71 6.37
CA LEU A 106 5.21 0.18 7.60
C LEU A 106 6.29 -0.47 8.49
N GLY A 107 6.03 -0.51 9.80
CA GLY A 107 6.76 -1.40 10.68
C GLY A 107 6.39 -2.87 10.42
N LEU A 108 7.27 -3.79 10.83
CA LEU A 108 7.05 -5.22 10.61
C LEU A 108 5.72 -5.70 11.24
N ALA A 109 5.41 -5.27 12.45
CA ALA A 109 4.18 -5.67 13.13
C ALA A 109 2.93 -5.15 12.40
N GLU A 110 2.97 -3.92 11.90
CA GLU A 110 1.86 -3.34 11.12
C GLU A 110 1.69 -4.07 9.79
N ALA A 111 2.78 -4.38 9.11
CA ALA A 111 2.75 -5.13 7.86
C ALA A 111 2.19 -6.55 8.08
N LEU A 112 2.64 -7.25 9.12
CA LEU A 112 2.09 -8.57 9.49
C LEU A 112 0.59 -8.50 9.79
N ALA A 113 0.13 -7.48 10.52
CA ALA A 113 -1.29 -7.30 10.81
C ALA A 113 -2.12 -7.12 9.53
N GLY A 114 -1.57 -6.50 8.50
CA GLY A 114 -2.23 -6.37 7.20
C GLY A 114 -2.44 -7.71 6.48
N PHE A 115 -1.56 -8.68 6.69
CA PHE A 115 -1.65 -10.03 6.09
C PHE A 115 -2.45 -11.03 6.93
N THR A 116 -2.83 -10.69 8.14
CA THR A 116 -3.55 -11.57 9.09
C THR A 116 -4.91 -11.02 9.49
#